data_50ef5dddc0d551184c81195e1be962f3
#
_entry.id   50ef5dddc0d551184c81195e1be962f3
#
_cell.length_a   1.000
_cell.length_b   1.000
_cell.length_c   1.000
_cell.angle_alpha   90.00
_cell.angle_beta   90.00
_cell.angle_gamma   90.00
#
_symmetry.space_group_name_H-M   'P 1'
#
loop_
_entity.id
_entity.type
_entity.pdbx_description
1 polymer ?
#
loop_
_entity_poly.entity_id
_entity_poly.type
_entity_poly.pdbx_seq_one_letter_code
_entity_poly.pdbx_strand_id
1 'polypeptide(L)'
;MLGASAMVVGIALLSGMDVVVKLLVTQDVSVLHILAIRSWFIVSLMLLFYALRGKTDQLRPVRKLHQAVRSLFGIVAPLLFFLGLRYLPLTDSVVIFFTSTLAVTFLSALILGEQVGVHRWAAVVIGYIGVLIAMRPSGEGQLIGYAFAFSGSFAYAYLFLSGRYLSQTETVSSLVFYYNLGVGVTSSLWIVFVAKELLVVPPTNVMTGIIAIAALAVSGHYLMTLAFAKAEVSLIAPMEYTAIIWAIGFDFLLWQIAPLPSTLLGAAIIIASGLYVMHREQLRKSEQLRNS
;
A
#
# COMPACT_ATOMS: atom_id res chain seq x y z
N MET A 1 2.66 20.76 13.78
CA MET A 1 3.81 19.90 14.04
C MET A 1 3.43 18.44 14.34
N LEU A 2 2.48 18.17 15.25
CA LEU A 2 2.11 16.78 15.64
C LEU A 2 1.66 15.90 14.44
N GLY A 3 0.86 16.45 13.51
CA GLY A 3 0.39 15.71 12.34
C GLY A 3 1.53 15.33 11.38
N ALA A 4 2.45 16.26 11.14
CA ALA A 4 3.60 16.03 10.27
C ALA A 4 4.56 14.97 10.85
N SER A 5 4.90 15.07 12.13
CA SER A 5 5.75 14.07 12.78
C SER A 5 5.08 12.69 12.85
N ALA A 6 3.78 12.63 13.12
CA ALA A 6 3.02 11.37 13.10
C ALA A 6 3.04 10.72 11.71
N MET A 7 2.95 11.52 10.62
CA MET A 7 3.03 11.00 9.25
C MET A 7 4.41 10.38 8.95
N VAL A 8 5.48 11.14 9.21
CA VAL A 8 6.85 10.68 8.95
C VAL A 8 7.20 9.42 9.74
N VAL A 9 6.83 9.38 11.04
CA VAL A 9 7.05 8.20 11.89
C VAL A 9 6.17 7.03 11.43
N GLY A 10 4.92 7.29 11.09
CA GLY A 10 4.01 6.26 10.56
C GLY A 10 4.56 5.59 9.30
N ILE A 11 5.09 6.39 8.38
CA ILE A 11 5.72 5.88 7.15
C ILE A 11 7.01 5.12 7.45
N ALA A 12 7.82 5.61 8.40
CA ALA A 12 9.02 4.88 8.84
C ALA A 12 8.68 3.47 9.36
N LEU A 13 7.59 3.34 10.14
CA LEU A 13 7.12 2.04 10.64
C LEU A 13 6.63 1.14 9.50
N LEU A 14 5.91 1.69 8.51
CA LEU A 14 5.48 0.93 7.33
C LEU A 14 6.67 0.50 6.48
N SER A 15 7.64 1.37 6.25
CA SER A 15 8.89 1.00 5.57
C SER A 15 9.67 -0.06 6.34
N GLY A 16 9.69 0.01 7.68
CA GLY A 16 10.23 -1.04 8.55
C GLY A 16 9.47 -2.37 8.43
N MET A 17 8.15 -2.32 8.26
CA MET A 17 7.34 -3.50 7.94
C MET A 17 7.81 -4.14 6.62
N ASP A 18 7.99 -3.34 5.56
CA ASP A 18 8.42 -3.82 4.25
C ASP A 18 9.82 -4.44 4.31
N VAL A 19 10.71 -3.91 5.16
CA VAL A 19 12.03 -4.53 5.46
C VAL A 19 11.88 -5.93 6.02
N VAL A 20 11.01 -6.11 7.03
CA VAL A 20 10.81 -7.43 7.64
C VAL A 20 10.19 -8.40 6.62
N VAL A 21 9.25 -7.92 5.80
CA VAL A 21 8.71 -8.73 4.69
C VAL A 21 9.82 -9.14 3.74
N LYS A 22 10.67 -8.21 3.29
CA LYS A 22 11.79 -8.49 2.38
C LYS A 22 12.74 -9.53 2.97
N LEU A 23 13.10 -9.40 4.25
CA LEU A 23 13.94 -10.38 4.95
C LEU A 23 13.32 -11.79 4.95
N LEU A 24 12.02 -11.91 5.15
CA LEU A 24 11.34 -13.20 5.16
C LEU A 24 11.22 -13.82 3.75
N VAL A 25 10.82 -13.02 2.75
CA VAL A 25 10.63 -13.54 1.39
C VAL A 25 11.95 -13.88 0.69
N THR A 26 13.05 -13.23 1.06
CA THR A 26 14.40 -13.59 0.59
C THR A 26 14.95 -14.85 1.27
N GLN A 27 14.37 -15.28 2.40
CA GLN A 27 14.62 -16.56 3.05
C GLN A 27 13.64 -17.66 2.61
N ASP A 28 13.01 -17.49 1.43
CA ASP A 28 12.04 -18.44 0.85
C ASP A 28 10.76 -18.63 1.68
N VAL A 29 10.46 -17.74 2.63
CA VAL A 29 9.16 -17.75 3.31
C VAL A 29 8.07 -17.36 2.32
N SER A 30 7.05 -18.19 2.19
CA SER A 30 5.93 -17.94 1.27
C SER A 30 5.18 -16.66 1.63
N VAL A 31 5.01 -15.77 0.64
CA VAL A 31 4.23 -14.54 0.78
C VAL A 31 2.81 -14.83 1.26
N LEU A 32 2.20 -15.93 0.79
CA LEU A 32 0.85 -16.30 1.18
C LEU A 32 0.75 -16.68 2.66
N HIS A 33 1.76 -17.35 3.22
CA HIS A 33 1.82 -17.64 4.66
C HIS A 33 1.96 -16.37 5.49
N ILE A 34 2.82 -15.43 5.03
CA ILE A 34 2.96 -14.11 5.69
C ILE A 34 1.61 -13.39 5.70
N LEU A 35 0.93 -13.32 4.55
CA LEU A 35 -0.36 -12.65 4.42
C LEU A 35 -1.47 -13.32 5.24
N ALA A 36 -1.53 -14.66 5.24
CA ALA A 36 -2.52 -15.41 6.01
C ALA A 36 -2.36 -15.16 7.51
N ILE A 37 -1.18 -15.43 8.07
CA ILE A 37 -0.93 -15.33 9.51
C ILE A 37 -1.09 -13.89 9.99
N ARG A 38 -0.50 -12.91 9.28
CA ARG A 38 -0.65 -11.49 9.59
C ARG A 38 -2.11 -11.07 9.63
N SER A 39 -2.87 -11.47 8.61
CA SER A 39 -4.27 -11.05 8.49
C SER A 39 -5.15 -11.67 9.56
N TRP A 40 -4.98 -12.96 9.86
CA TRP A 40 -5.68 -13.60 10.96
C TRP A 40 -5.32 -12.98 12.32
N PHE A 41 -4.06 -12.63 12.54
CA PHE A 41 -3.63 -11.93 13.76
C PHE A 41 -4.35 -10.58 13.91
N ILE A 42 -4.40 -9.76 12.84
CA ILE A 42 -5.09 -8.47 12.84
C ILE A 42 -6.59 -8.64 13.06
N VAL A 43 -7.24 -9.60 12.39
CA VAL A 43 -8.67 -9.90 12.56
C VAL A 43 -8.97 -10.28 14.00
N SER A 44 -8.19 -11.19 14.59
CA SER A 44 -8.35 -11.63 15.96
C SER A 44 -8.18 -10.50 16.96
N LEU A 45 -7.15 -9.64 16.76
CA LEU A 45 -6.90 -8.47 17.60
C LEU A 45 -8.05 -7.45 17.50
N MET A 46 -8.57 -7.20 16.30
CA MET A 46 -9.71 -6.31 16.11
C MET A 46 -10.97 -6.87 16.76
N LEU A 47 -11.28 -8.16 16.57
CA LEU A 47 -12.42 -8.79 17.21
C LEU A 47 -12.36 -8.67 18.73
N LEU A 48 -11.21 -9.01 19.31
CA LEU A 48 -11.00 -8.89 20.76
C LEU A 48 -11.18 -7.45 21.23
N PHE A 49 -10.56 -6.49 20.56
CA PHE A 49 -10.64 -5.07 20.93
C PHE A 49 -12.07 -4.54 20.89
N TYR A 50 -12.82 -4.81 19.81
CA TYR A 50 -14.20 -4.33 19.67
C TYR A 50 -15.18 -5.10 20.57
N ALA A 51 -14.94 -6.41 20.83
CA ALA A 51 -15.71 -7.20 21.77
C ALA A 51 -15.56 -6.69 23.21
N LEU A 52 -14.31 -6.44 23.66
CA LEU A 52 -14.04 -5.89 25.00
C LEU A 52 -14.65 -4.51 25.22
N ARG A 53 -14.85 -3.73 24.15
CA ARG A 53 -15.48 -2.40 24.19
C ARG A 53 -16.99 -2.42 23.97
N GLY A 54 -17.60 -3.59 23.73
CA GLY A 54 -19.03 -3.71 23.40
C GLY A 54 -19.43 -2.98 22.11
N LYS A 55 -18.50 -2.78 21.16
CA LYS A 55 -18.69 -1.99 19.93
C LYS A 55 -18.56 -2.82 18.65
N THR A 56 -18.89 -4.09 18.70
CA THR A 56 -18.83 -5.01 17.54
C THR A 56 -19.69 -4.56 16.37
N ASP A 57 -20.73 -3.76 16.62
CA ASP A 57 -21.57 -3.18 15.55
C ASP A 57 -20.79 -2.31 14.58
N GLN A 58 -19.67 -1.70 15.00
CA GLN A 58 -18.80 -0.92 14.11
C GLN A 58 -18.06 -1.78 13.06
N LEU A 59 -18.03 -3.10 13.25
CA LEU A 59 -17.48 -4.04 12.29
C LEU A 59 -18.53 -4.56 11.29
N ARG A 60 -19.84 -4.27 11.48
CA ARG A 60 -20.88 -4.78 10.60
C ARG A 60 -20.85 -4.09 9.25
N PRO A 61 -20.85 -4.85 8.12
CA PRO A 61 -20.84 -4.26 6.80
C PRO A 61 -22.26 -3.82 6.41
N VAL A 62 -22.37 -2.64 5.82
CA VAL A 62 -23.62 -2.13 5.23
C VAL A 62 -23.81 -2.70 3.83
N ARG A 63 -22.77 -2.59 2.97
CA ARG A 63 -22.79 -3.08 1.59
C ARG A 63 -22.04 -4.42 1.46
N LYS A 64 -22.66 -5.49 1.96
CA LYS A 64 -22.04 -6.82 2.09
C LYS A 64 -21.38 -7.33 0.82
N LEU A 65 -22.05 -7.26 -0.36
CA LEU A 65 -21.51 -7.78 -1.61
C LEU A 65 -20.28 -6.99 -2.08
N HIS A 66 -20.35 -5.67 -2.07
CA HIS A 66 -19.22 -4.82 -2.47
C HIS A 66 -18.03 -5.01 -1.53
N GLN A 67 -18.28 -5.15 -0.23
CA GLN A 67 -17.26 -5.42 0.77
C GLN A 67 -16.62 -6.80 0.55
N ALA A 68 -17.42 -7.84 0.25
CA ALA A 68 -16.92 -9.18 -0.04
C ALA A 68 -16.03 -9.18 -1.30
N VAL A 69 -16.49 -8.57 -2.40
CA VAL A 69 -15.72 -8.47 -3.64
C VAL A 69 -14.40 -7.73 -3.39
N ARG A 70 -14.44 -6.55 -2.74
CA ARG A 70 -13.25 -5.79 -2.40
C ARG A 70 -12.28 -6.61 -1.55
N SER A 71 -12.79 -7.36 -0.58
CA SER A 71 -12.00 -8.17 0.34
C SER A 71 -11.33 -9.36 -0.36
N LEU A 72 -12.03 -10.04 -1.25
CA LEU A 72 -11.49 -11.16 -2.03
C LEU A 72 -10.40 -10.72 -3.00
N PHE A 73 -10.60 -9.61 -3.70
CA PHE A 73 -9.60 -9.05 -4.61
C PHE A 73 -8.51 -8.25 -3.88
N GLY A 74 -8.72 -7.91 -2.62
CA GLY A 74 -7.80 -7.13 -1.81
C GLY A 74 -6.43 -7.78 -1.56
N ILE A 75 -6.33 -9.10 -1.70
CA ILE A 75 -5.06 -9.84 -1.61
C ILE A 75 -4.09 -9.50 -2.74
N VAL A 76 -4.59 -9.14 -3.94
CA VAL A 76 -3.75 -9.00 -5.13
C VAL A 76 -2.69 -7.92 -4.94
N ALA A 77 -3.04 -6.79 -4.34
CA ALA A 77 -2.12 -5.68 -4.14
C ALA A 77 -0.93 -6.05 -3.23
N PRO A 78 -1.12 -6.51 -1.97
CA PRO A 78 0.00 -6.87 -1.11
C PRO A 78 0.74 -8.12 -1.59
N LEU A 79 0.05 -9.07 -2.24
CA LEU A 79 0.69 -10.25 -2.81
C LEU A 79 1.71 -9.86 -3.87
N LEU A 80 1.31 -9.04 -4.84
CA LEU A 80 2.20 -8.63 -5.92
C LEU A 80 3.31 -7.72 -5.41
N PHE A 81 3.03 -6.79 -4.50
CA PHE A 81 4.06 -5.94 -3.91
C PHE A 81 5.10 -6.77 -3.15
N PHE A 82 4.68 -7.70 -2.30
CA PHE A 82 5.59 -8.54 -1.52
C PHE A 82 6.38 -9.53 -2.39
N LEU A 83 5.78 -10.03 -3.48
CA LEU A 83 6.52 -10.79 -4.48
C LEU A 83 7.59 -9.94 -5.18
N GLY A 84 7.30 -8.68 -5.46
CA GLY A 84 8.28 -7.72 -6.01
C GLY A 84 9.49 -7.55 -5.11
N LEU A 85 9.30 -7.45 -3.79
CA LEU A 85 10.37 -7.31 -2.80
C LEU A 85 11.37 -8.48 -2.79
N ARG A 86 10.96 -9.65 -3.27
CA ARG A 86 11.85 -10.81 -3.40
C ARG A 86 12.94 -10.59 -4.47
N TYR A 87 12.63 -9.82 -5.51
CA TYR A 87 13.48 -9.66 -6.69
C TYR A 87 14.15 -8.30 -6.76
N LEU A 88 13.59 -7.27 -6.11
CA LEU A 88 14.02 -5.89 -6.21
C LEU A 88 14.56 -5.35 -4.89
N PRO A 89 15.47 -4.36 -4.95
CA PRO A 89 15.73 -3.47 -3.82
C PRO A 89 14.43 -2.87 -3.27
N LEU A 90 14.41 -2.56 -1.97
CA LEU A 90 13.25 -1.94 -1.34
C LEU A 90 12.95 -0.58 -1.99
N THR A 91 14.00 0.21 -2.26
CA THR A 91 13.90 1.51 -2.92
C THR A 91 13.20 1.42 -4.28
N ASP A 92 13.62 0.49 -5.15
CA ASP A 92 13.04 0.32 -6.48
C ASP A 92 11.56 -0.08 -6.38
N SER A 93 11.24 -1.03 -5.48
CA SER A 93 9.87 -1.47 -5.24
C SER A 93 8.98 -0.33 -4.76
N VAL A 94 9.45 0.50 -3.83
CA VAL A 94 8.71 1.66 -3.28
C VAL A 94 8.54 2.74 -4.35
N VAL A 95 9.58 3.07 -5.12
CA VAL A 95 9.48 4.05 -6.22
C VAL A 95 8.43 3.63 -7.24
N ILE A 96 8.45 2.37 -7.66
CA ILE A 96 7.46 1.86 -8.62
C ILE A 96 6.07 1.82 -7.99
N PHE A 97 5.95 1.47 -6.72
CA PHE A 97 4.66 1.44 -6.03
C PHE A 97 3.98 2.81 -5.98
N PHE A 98 4.74 3.91 -5.96
CA PHE A 98 4.18 5.26 -6.05
C PHE A 98 3.46 5.55 -7.37
N THR A 99 3.62 4.71 -8.41
CA THR A 99 2.78 4.78 -9.60
C THR A 99 1.31 4.52 -9.30
N SER A 100 1.00 3.92 -8.15
CA SER A 100 -0.37 3.76 -7.67
C SER A 100 -1.13 5.09 -7.58
N THR A 101 -0.46 6.18 -7.20
CA THR A 101 -1.06 7.52 -7.18
C THR A 101 -1.49 7.99 -8.58
N LEU A 102 -0.67 7.69 -9.60
CA LEU A 102 -0.99 7.97 -11.00
C LEU A 102 -2.09 7.04 -11.51
N ALA A 103 -2.01 5.76 -11.12
CA ALA A 103 -3.01 4.75 -11.46
C ALA A 103 -4.38 5.08 -10.84
N VAL A 104 -4.44 5.66 -9.64
CA VAL A 104 -5.69 6.16 -9.04
C VAL A 104 -6.32 7.21 -9.95
N THR A 105 -5.55 8.17 -10.47
CA THR A 105 -6.06 9.21 -11.39
C THR A 105 -6.57 8.58 -12.70
N PHE A 106 -5.81 7.64 -13.26
CA PHE A 106 -6.20 6.91 -14.48
C PHE A 106 -7.49 6.10 -14.27
N LEU A 107 -7.54 5.29 -13.23
CA LEU A 107 -8.68 4.42 -12.92
C LEU A 107 -9.91 5.20 -12.47
N SER A 108 -9.77 6.35 -11.81
CA SER A 108 -10.93 7.20 -11.46
C SER A 108 -11.64 7.73 -12.69
N ALA A 109 -10.89 8.12 -13.73
CA ALA A 109 -11.46 8.52 -15.01
C ALA A 109 -12.20 7.35 -15.70
N LEU A 110 -11.60 6.15 -15.68
CA LEU A 110 -12.12 4.99 -16.40
C LEU A 110 -13.31 4.34 -15.69
N ILE A 111 -13.24 4.18 -14.36
CA ILE A 111 -14.22 3.42 -13.57
C ILE A 111 -15.33 4.33 -13.03
N LEU A 112 -14.97 5.53 -12.56
CA LEU A 112 -15.91 6.47 -11.95
C LEU A 112 -16.44 7.50 -12.93
N GLY A 113 -15.93 7.54 -14.17
CA GLY A 113 -16.32 8.53 -15.18
C GLY A 113 -15.93 9.96 -14.81
N GLU A 114 -14.94 10.13 -13.91
CA GLU A 114 -14.48 11.46 -13.50
C GLU A 114 -13.83 12.18 -14.68
N GLN A 115 -14.24 13.42 -14.94
CA GLN A 115 -13.60 14.24 -15.98
C GLN A 115 -12.21 14.68 -15.53
N VAL A 116 -11.19 14.02 -16.05
CA VAL A 116 -9.79 14.35 -15.81
C VAL A 116 -9.32 15.37 -16.83
N GLY A 117 -8.95 16.58 -16.38
CA GLY A 117 -8.46 17.63 -17.27
C GLY A 117 -7.11 17.30 -17.91
N VAL A 118 -6.80 17.95 -19.05
CA VAL A 118 -5.57 17.71 -19.83
C VAL A 118 -4.29 17.81 -19.00
N HIS A 119 -4.22 18.71 -18.06
CA HIS A 119 -3.05 18.87 -17.16
C HIS A 119 -2.79 17.65 -16.28
N ARG A 120 -3.86 16.99 -15.78
CA ARG A 120 -3.70 15.75 -14.99
C ARG A 120 -3.28 14.59 -15.88
N TRP A 121 -3.84 14.49 -17.10
CA TRP A 121 -3.38 13.49 -18.07
C TRP A 121 -1.92 13.67 -18.44
N ALA A 122 -1.47 14.90 -18.69
CA ALA A 122 -0.05 15.19 -18.94
C ALA A 122 0.83 14.75 -17.77
N ALA A 123 0.43 15.04 -16.53
CA ALA A 123 1.17 14.60 -15.35
C ALA A 123 1.23 13.07 -15.23
N VAL A 124 0.11 12.37 -15.51
CA VAL A 124 0.08 10.91 -15.52
C VAL A 124 1.06 10.35 -16.54
N VAL A 125 1.07 10.87 -17.77
CA VAL A 125 2.00 10.43 -18.82
C VAL A 125 3.46 10.69 -18.41
N ILE A 126 3.76 11.89 -17.91
CA ILE A 126 5.13 12.24 -17.44
C ILE A 126 5.54 11.31 -16.28
N GLY A 127 4.64 11.05 -15.34
CA GLY A 127 4.90 10.15 -14.22
C GLY A 127 5.21 8.72 -14.70
N TYR A 128 4.47 8.19 -15.67
CA TYR A 128 4.78 6.86 -16.24
C TYR A 128 6.10 6.84 -17.03
N ILE A 129 6.52 7.94 -17.65
CA ILE A 129 7.89 8.06 -18.22
C ILE A 129 8.91 7.93 -17.08
N GLY A 130 8.68 8.59 -15.93
CA GLY A 130 9.50 8.42 -14.74
C GLY A 130 9.62 6.97 -14.26
N VAL A 131 8.50 6.21 -14.32
CA VAL A 131 8.49 4.77 -14.02
C VAL A 131 9.40 4.00 -14.97
N LEU A 132 9.27 4.22 -16.27
CA LEU A 132 10.11 3.54 -17.27
C LEU A 132 11.59 3.83 -17.07
N ILE A 133 11.94 5.06 -16.68
CA ILE A 133 13.32 5.44 -16.34
C ILE A 133 13.79 4.70 -15.07
N ALA A 134 12.94 4.61 -14.03
CA ALA A 134 13.27 3.91 -12.79
C ALA A 134 13.45 2.41 -13.00
N MET A 135 12.53 1.79 -13.77
CA MET A 135 12.55 0.34 -14.03
C MET A 135 13.79 -0.12 -14.81
N ARG A 136 14.40 0.74 -15.62
CA ARG A 136 15.57 0.45 -16.43
C ARG A 136 15.67 -1.03 -16.85
N PRO A 137 14.90 -1.48 -17.84
CA PRO A 137 14.81 -2.88 -18.24
C PRO A 137 16.14 -3.34 -18.87
N SER A 138 17.10 -3.74 -18.05
CA SER A 138 18.48 -4.04 -18.49
C SER A 138 19.06 -5.31 -17.90
N GLY A 139 18.26 -6.19 -17.29
CA GLY A 139 18.84 -7.37 -16.64
C GLY A 139 17.90 -8.55 -16.51
N GLU A 140 18.46 -9.72 -16.66
CA GLU A 140 17.81 -11.02 -16.41
C GLU A 140 17.32 -11.10 -14.94
N GLY A 141 16.10 -11.54 -14.73
CA GLY A 141 15.48 -11.77 -13.41
C GLY A 141 14.83 -10.54 -12.75
N GLN A 142 15.29 -9.33 -13.02
CA GLN A 142 14.71 -8.11 -12.45
C GLN A 142 13.35 -7.74 -13.10
N LEU A 143 13.14 -8.08 -14.38
CA LEU A 143 11.91 -7.75 -15.11
C LEU A 143 10.67 -8.31 -14.42
N ILE A 144 10.74 -9.52 -13.86
CA ILE A 144 9.61 -10.13 -13.14
C ILE A 144 9.30 -9.37 -11.85
N GLY A 145 10.33 -8.89 -11.14
CA GLY A 145 10.17 -8.07 -9.94
C GLY A 145 9.49 -6.73 -10.26
N TYR A 146 9.91 -6.08 -11.33
CA TYR A 146 9.30 -4.85 -11.84
C TYR A 146 7.84 -5.08 -12.27
N ALA A 147 7.56 -6.18 -12.97
CA ALA A 147 6.20 -6.54 -13.36
C ALA A 147 5.28 -6.73 -12.13
N PHE A 148 5.78 -7.40 -11.07
CA PHE A 148 5.06 -7.55 -9.82
C PHE A 148 4.81 -6.20 -9.13
N ALA A 149 5.83 -5.37 -8.94
CA ALA A 149 5.67 -4.07 -8.29
C ALA A 149 4.72 -3.15 -9.06
N PHE A 150 4.83 -3.10 -10.39
CA PHE A 150 3.97 -2.29 -11.26
C PHE A 150 2.51 -2.78 -11.24
N SER A 151 2.27 -4.08 -11.43
CA SER A 151 0.92 -4.65 -11.37
C SER A 151 0.31 -4.49 -9.97
N GLY A 152 1.12 -4.64 -8.93
CA GLY A 152 0.72 -4.39 -7.54
C GLY A 152 0.26 -2.96 -7.31
N SER A 153 0.90 -1.97 -7.95
CA SER A 153 0.50 -0.56 -7.85
C SER A 153 -0.89 -0.31 -8.43
N PHE A 154 -1.26 -0.94 -9.54
CA PHE A 154 -2.61 -0.87 -10.10
C PHE A 154 -3.65 -1.57 -9.23
N ALA A 155 -3.32 -2.75 -8.71
CA ALA A 155 -4.19 -3.45 -7.78
C ALA A 155 -4.43 -2.63 -6.50
N TYR A 156 -3.41 -1.93 -6.00
CA TYR A 156 -3.53 -1.02 -4.88
C TYR A 156 -4.40 0.19 -5.21
N ALA A 157 -4.24 0.78 -6.40
CA ALA A 157 -5.09 1.88 -6.85
C ALA A 157 -6.57 1.49 -6.90
N TYR A 158 -6.90 0.29 -7.39
CA TYR A 158 -8.26 -0.26 -7.33
C TYR A 158 -8.74 -0.44 -5.89
N LEU A 159 -7.90 -1.01 -5.02
CA LEU A 159 -8.21 -1.19 -3.60
C LEU A 159 -8.50 0.15 -2.91
N PHE A 160 -7.72 1.18 -3.23
CA PHE A 160 -7.91 2.54 -2.73
C PHE A 160 -9.24 3.15 -3.20
N LEU A 161 -9.53 3.10 -4.51
CA LEU A 161 -10.77 3.64 -5.09
C LEU A 161 -12.02 2.92 -4.56
N SER A 162 -11.98 1.60 -4.46
CA SER A 162 -13.08 0.82 -3.88
C SER A 162 -13.28 1.14 -2.39
N GLY A 163 -12.20 1.36 -1.65
CA GLY A 163 -12.24 1.83 -0.27
C GLY A 163 -12.87 3.22 -0.14
N ARG A 164 -12.48 4.17 -1.01
CA ARG A 164 -13.07 5.52 -1.07
C ARG A 164 -14.57 5.49 -1.38
N TYR A 165 -14.99 4.65 -2.34
CA TYR A 165 -16.40 4.47 -2.66
C TYR A 165 -17.19 3.91 -1.47
N LEU A 166 -16.67 2.88 -0.81
CA LEU A 166 -17.34 2.25 0.33
C LEU A 166 -17.29 3.11 1.60
N SER A 167 -16.29 3.96 1.81
CA SER A 167 -16.17 4.82 2.99
C SER A 167 -17.33 5.82 3.14
N GLN A 168 -18.14 6.02 2.09
CA GLN A 168 -19.35 6.84 2.18
C GLN A 168 -20.45 6.17 3.03
N THR A 169 -20.42 4.86 3.18
CA THR A 169 -21.46 4.09 3.89
C THR A 169 -20.89 3.15 4.95
N GLU A 170 -19.62 2.79 4.85
CA GLU A 170 -18.94 1.87 5.74
C GLU A 170 -18.08 2.61 6.77
N THR A 171 -17.95 2.05 7.96
CA THR A 171 -16.98 2.53 8.94
C THR A 171 -15.55 2.15 8.50
N VAL A 172 -14.55 2.95 8.87
CA VAL A 172 -13.13 2.61 8.64
C VAL A 172 -12.79 1.26 9.26
N SER A 173 -13.33 0.97 10.44
CA SER A 173 -13.13 -0.30 11.14
C SER A 173 -13.67 -1.50 10.36
N SER A 174 -14.86 -1.38 9.77
CA SER A 174 -15.45 -2.39 8.90
C SER A 174 -14.57 -2.61 7.66
N LEU A 175 -14.12 -1.54 7.00
CA LEU A 175 -13.25 -1.63 5.82
C LEU A 175 -11.93 -2.37 6.12
N VAL A 176 -11.27 -2.04 7.22
CA VAL A 176 -10.00 -2.68 7.63
C VAL A 176 -10.23 -4.13 8.06
N PHE A 177 -11.29 -4.40 8.81
CA PHE A 177 -11.62 -5.74 9.28
C PHE A 177 -11.89 -6.69 8.10
N TYR A 178 -12.81 -6.33 7.21
CA TYR A 178 -13.16 -7.20 6.07
C TYR A 178 -12.05 -7.32 5.05
N TYR A 179 -11.23 -6.28 4.85
CA TYR A 179 -10.03 -6.39 4.04
C TYR A 179 -9.09 -7.48 4.57
N ASN A 180 -8.74 -7.43 5.87
CA ASN A 180 -7.87 -8.45 6.45
C ASN A 180 -8.54 -9.82 6.51
N LEU A 181 -9.84 -9.89 6.80
CA LEU A 181 -10.59 -11.15 6.75
C LEU A 181 -10.54 -11.78 5.35
N GLY A 182 -10.77 -11.00 4.30
CA GLY A 182 -10.68 -11.49 2.93
C GLY A 182 -9.28 -11.94 2.55
N VAL A 183 -8.25 -11.16 2.88
CA VAL A 183 -6.84 -11.56 2.64
C VAL A 183 -6.50 -12.83 3.40
N GLY A 184 -6.90 -12.96 4.67
CA GLY A 184 -6.67 -14.17 5.48
C GLY A 184 -7.35 -15.39 4.89
N VAL A 185 -8.65 -15.28 4.53
CA VAL A 185 -9.41 -16.38 3.94
C VAL A 185 -8.84 -16.78 2.58
N THR A 186 -8.63 -15.84 1.66
CA THR A 186 -8.14 -16.15 0.30
C THR A 186 -6.73 -16.73 0.32
N SER A 187 -5.83 -16.21 1.18
CA SER A 187 -4.49 -16.78 1.33
C SER A 187 -4.56 -18.20 1.87
N SER A 188 -5.37 -18.46 2.91
CA SER A 188 -5.51 -19.78 3.51
C SER A 188 -6.10 -20.79 2.52
N LEU A 189 -7.15 -20.40 1.78
CA LEU A 189 -7.74 -21.25 0.75
C LEU A 189 -6.74 -21.57 -0.36
N TRP A 190 -5.95 -20.62 -0.81
CA TRP A 190 -4.91 -20.85 -1.81
C TRP A 190 -3.83 -21.82 -1.32
N ILE A 191 -3.35 -21.65 -0.09
CA ILE A 191 -2.35 -22.52 0.52
C ILE A 191 -2.87 -23.97 0.54
N VAL A 192 -4.09 -24.19 1.05
CA VAL A 192 -4.65 -25.52 1.24
C VAL A 192 -5.05 -26.18 -0.08
N PHE A 193 -5.77 -25.47 -0.95
CA PHE A 193 -6.42 -26.09 -2.10
C PHE A 193 -5.59 -26.01 -3.39
N VAL A 194 -4.75 -24.98 -3.54
CA VAL A 194 -3.96 -24.75 -4.76
C VAL A 194 -2.52 -25.20 -4.57
N ALA A 195 -1.85 -24.70 -3.53
CA ALA A 195 -0.47 -25.11 -3.21
C ALA A 195 -0.43 -26.52 -2.61
N LYS A 196 -1.55 -27.03 -2.09
CA LYS A 196 -1.68 -28.32 -1.38
C LYS A 196 -0.71 -28.43 -0.20
N GLU A 197 -0.40 -27.30 0.41
CA GLU A 197 0.43 -27.21 1.59
C GLU A 197 -0.45 -27.17 2.85
N LEU A 198 0.08 -27.65 3.95
CA LEU A 198 -0.56 -27.48 5.25
C LEU A 198 -0.24 -26.09 5.77
N LEU A 199 -1.22 -25.47 6.43
CA LEU A 199 -1.00 -24.27 7.25
C LEU A 199 -0.19 -24.69 8.48
N VAL A 200 1.12 -24.87 8.28
CA VAL A 200 2.04 -25.25 9.34
C VAL A 200 2.40 -24.01 10.14
N VAL A 201 2.48 -24.16 11.46
CA VAL A 201 3.02 -23.12 12.33
C VAL A 201 4.49 -22.91 11.97
N PRO A 202 4.88 -21.72 11.49
CA PRO A 202 6.26 -21.49 11.07
C PRO A 202 7.20 -21.51 12.28
N PRO A 203 8.51 -21.68 12.05
CA PRO A 203 9.53 -21.56 13.09
C PRO A 203 9.42 -20.25 13.86
N THR A 204 9.84 -20.24 15.13
CA THR A 204 9.67 -19.11 16.03
C THR A 204 10.22 -17.79 15.47
N ASN A 205 11.36 -17.83 14.79
CA ASN A 205 11.96 -16.64 14.14
C ASN A 205 11.09 -16.06 13.02
N VAL A 206 10.46 -16.92 12.21
CA VAL A 206 9.53 -16.49 11.16
C VAL A 206 8.24 -15.95 11.78
N MET A 207 7.72 -16.64 12.81
CA MET A 207 6.51 -16.19 13.51
C MET A 207 6.72 -14.81 14.17
N THR A 208 7.85 -14.60 14.84
CA THR A 208 8.18 -13.28 15.43
C THR A 208 8.28 -12.20 14.36
N GLY A 209 8.85 -12.51 13.19
CA GLY A 209 8.86 -11.60 12.04
C GLY A 209 7.46 -11.24 11.57
N ILE A 210 6.56 -12.23 11.43
CA ILE A 210 5.18 -11.98 10.98
C ILE A 210 4.39 -11.15 12.01
N ILE A 211 4.58 -11.40 13.30
CA ILE A 211 3.98 -10.59 14.37
C ILE A 211 4.53 -9.15 14.32
N ALA A 212 5.83 -8.99 14.10
CA ALA A 212 6.44 -7.66 13.93
C ALA A 212 5.83 -6.92 12.71
N ILE A 213 5.64 -7.60 11.57
CA ILE A 213 4.95 -7.05 10.40
C ILE A 213 3.55 -6.54 10.78
N ALA A 214 2.78 -7.33 11.52
CA ALA A 214 1.43 -6.93 11.93
C ALA A 214 1.45 -5.73 12.89
N ALA A 215 2.35 -5.72 13.87
CA ALA A 215 2.51 -4.63 14.82
C ALA A 215 2.93 -3.33 14.13
N LEU A 216 3.93 -3.38 13.25
CA LEU A 216 4.40 -2.24 12.47
C LEU A 216 3.31 -1.71 11.54
N ALA A 217 2.56 -2.59 10.88
CA ALA A 217 1.43 -2.21 10.02
C ALA A 217 0.34 -1.47 10.81
N VAL A 218 -0.11 -2.03 11.93
CA VAL A 218 -1.15 -1.41 12.77
C VAL A 218 -0.70 -0.06 13.31
N SER A 219 0.52 0.01 13.84
CA SER A 219 1.08 1.24 14.41
C SER A 219 1.30 2.32 13.34
N GLY A 220 1.85 1.93 12.18
CA GLY A 220 2.10 2.84 11.06
C GLY A 220 0.79 3.42 10.51
N HIS A 221 -0.20 2.58 10.23
CA HIS A 221 -1.52 3.04 9.75
C HIS A 221 -2.26 3.88 10.80
N TYR A 222 -2.12 3.57 12.08
CA TYR A 222 -2.69 4.39 13.15
C TYR A 222 -2.09 5.80 13.15
N LEU A 223 -0.75 5.92 13.07
CA LEU A 223 -0.07 7.21 13.02
C LEU A 223 -0.40 8.00 11.75
N MET A 224 -0.51 7.33 10.59
CA MET A 224 -0.98 7.99 9.37
C MET A 224 -2.40 8.52 9.52
N THR A 225 -3.32 7.73 10.07
CA THR A 225 -4.70 8.17 10.32
C THR A 225 -4.73 9.36 11.29
N LEU A 226 -3.92 9.31 12.34
CA LEU A 226 -3.77 10.42 13.28
C LEU A 226 -3.22 11.69 12.60
N ALA A 227 -2.27 11.54 11.67
CA ALA A 227 -1.72 12.64 10.90
C ALA A 227 -2.80 13.36 10.08
N PHE A 228 -3.60 12.59 9.32
CA PHE A 228 -4.73 13.14 8.55
C PHE A 228 -5.82 13.76 9.42
N ALA A 229 -6.01 13.29 10.66
CA ALA A 229 -6.95 13.87 11.60
C ALA A 229 -6.44 15.19 12.25
N LYS A 230 -5.13 15.44 12.25
CA LYS A 230 -4.49 16.54 12.99
C LYS A 230 -3.89 17.64 12.12
N ALA A 231 -3.81 17.45 10.80
CA ALA A 231 -3.24 18.43 9.90
C ALA A 231 -3.95 18.39 8.54
N GLU A 232 -3.79 19.48 7.78
CA GLU A 232 -4.37 19.58 6.43
C GLU A 232 -3.75 18.57 5.48
N VAL A 233 -4.58 17.98 4.63
CA VAL A 233 -4.16 16.97 3.64
C VAL A 233 -3.06 17.52 2.72
N SER A 234 -3.13 18.81 2.37
CA SER A 234 -2.13 19.49 1.55
C SER A 234 -0.71 19.47 2.13
N LEU A 235 -0.61 19.48 3.46
CA LEU A 235 0.67 19.41 4.18
C LEU A 235 1.14 17.96 4.35
N ILE A 236 0.21 17.04 4.58
CA ILE A 236 0.50 15.66 4.99
C ILE A 236 0.80 14.75 3.78
N ALA A 237 0.03 14.88 2.70
CA ALA A 237 0.15 13.99 1.56
C ALA A 237 1.55 14.00 0.88
N PRO A 238 2.26 15.15 0.74
CA PRO A 238 3.64 15.14 0.24
C PRO A 238 4.61 14.34 1.12
N MET A 239 4.31 14.21 2.42
CA MET A 239 5.17 13.47 3.35
C MET A 239 5.16 11.96 3.11
N GLU A 240 4.17 11.44 2.37
CA GLU A 240 4.17 10.02 1.94
C GLU A 240 5.42 9.68 1.14
N TYR A 241 5.95 10.61 0.37
CA TYR A 241 7.18 10.39 -0.38
C TYR A 241 8.43 10.19 0.48
N THR A 242 8.36 10.48 1.79
CA THR A 242 9.46 10.13 2.73
C THR A 242 9.70 8.62 2.80
N ALA A 243 8.74 7.78 2.37
CA ALA A 243 8.94 6.34 2.24
C ALA A 243 10.16 5.99 1.36
N ILE A 244 10.44 6.78 0.32
CA ILE A 244 11.62 6.59 -0.53
C ILE A 244 12.91 6.83 0.27
N ILE A 245 12.92 7.84 1.13
CA ILE A 245 14.08 8.15 1.99
C ILE A 245 14.34 6.99 2.96
N TRP A 246 13.28 6.47 3.58
CA TRP A 246 13.38 5.32 4.47
C TRP A 246 13.83 4.06 3.72
N ALA A 247 13.29 3.82 2.53
CA ALA A 247 13.66 2.68 1.70
C ALA A 247 15.16 2.72 1.31
N ILE A 248 15.65 3.89 0.87
CA ILE A 248 17.08 4.11 0.58
C ILE A 248 17.94 3.85 1.83
N GLY A 249 17.51 4.40 2.96
CA GLY A 249 18.22 4.21 4.23
C GLY A 249 18.31 2.75 4.63
N PHE A 250 17.22 2.00 4.54
CA PHE A 250 17.18 0.58 4.87
C PHE A 250 17.95 -0.28 3.86
N ASP A 251 17.83 -0.03 2.54
CA ASP A 251 18.61 -0.75 1.54
C ASP A 251 20.13 -0.56 1.76
N PHE A 252 20.54 0.66 2.08
CA PHE A 252 21.95 0.95 2.37
C PHE A 252 22.42 0.31 3.68
N LEU A 253 21.65 0.44 4.77
CA LEU A 253 22.05 -0.04 6.09
C LEU A 253 22.07 -1.57 6.18
N LEU A 254 21.10 -2.25 5.56
CA LEU A 254 20.92 -3.70 5.74
C LEU A 254 21.57 -4.52 4.63
N TRP A 255 21.54 -4.03 3.40
CA TRP A 255 22.02 -4.77 2.22
C TRP A 255 23.20 -4.09 1.53
N GLN A 256 23.65 -2.91 1.98
CA GLN A 256 24.72 -2.11 1.37
C GLN A 256 24.41 -1.77 -0.10
N ILE A 257 23.12 -1.66 -0.44
CA ILE A 257 22.66 -1.34 -1.80
C ILE A 257 22.38 0.17 -1.88
N ALA A 258 23.11 0.84 -2.77
CA ALA A 258 22.83 2.22 -3.13
C ALA A 258 21.85 2.27 -4.33
N PRO A 259 20.87 3.19 -4.34
CA PRO A 259 19.96 3.32 -5.46
C PRO A 259 20.69 3.77 -6.73
N LEU A 260 20.28 3.23 -7.88
CA LEU A 260 20.82 3.65 -9.16
C LEU A 260 20.42 5.11 -9.48
N PRO A 261 21.26 5.87 -10.20
CA PRO A 261 20.89 7.22 -10.65
C PRO A 261 19.58 7.26 -11.44
N SER A 262 19.27 6.21 -12.22
CA SER A 262 18.00 6.07 -12.94
C SER A 262 16.81 5.92 -12.00
N THR A 263 16.96 5.17 -10.90
CA THR A 263 15.92 5.05 -9.87
C THR A 263 15.64 6.40 -9.21
N LEU A 264 16.69 7.16 -8.88
CA LEU A 264 16.55 8.48 -8.28
C LEU A 264 15.92 9.49 -9.25
N LEU A 265 16.32 9.48 -10.52
CA LEU A 265 15.71 10.34 -11.54
C LEU A 265 14.24 10.00 -11.77
N GLY A 266 13.92 8.71 -11.90
CA GLY A 266 12.54 8.24 -12.02
C GLY A 266 11.70 8.61 -10.81
N ALA A 267 12.22 8.44 -9.59
CA ALA A 267 11.57 8.86 -8.35
C ALA A 267 11.28 10.36 -8.34
N ALA A 268 12.24 11.20 -8.73
CA ALA A 268 12.04 12.65 -8.80
C ALA A 268 10.92 13.03 -9.77
N ILE A 269 10.84 12.39 -10.94
CA ILE A 269 9.78 12.61 -11.94
C ILE A 269 8.41 12.16 -11.38
N ILE A 270 8.34 10.99 -10.77
CA ILE A 270 7.10 10.45 -10.18
C ILE A 270 6.60 11.38 -9.06
N ILE A 271 7.47 11.80 -8.16
CA ILE A 271 7.15 12.72 -7.06
C ILE A 271 6.63 14.05 -7.62
N ALA A 272 7.36 14.65 -8.57
CA ALA A 272 6.97 15.91 -9.18
C ALA A 272 5.59 15.80 -9.86
N SER A 273 5.34 14.72 -10.61
CA SER A 273 4.05 14.46 -11.26
C SER A 273 2.93 14.28 -10.24
N GLY A 274 3.15 13.51 -9.17
CA GLY A 274 2.15 13.29 -8.12
C GLY A 274 1.82 14.59 -7.36
N LEU A 275 2.83 15.39 -7.02
CA LEU A 275 2.65 16.70 -6.38
C LEU A 275 1.88 17.66 -7.29
N TYR A 276 2.17 17.65 -8.59
CA TYR A 276 1.45 18.48 -9.57
C TYR A 276 -0.02 18.08 -9.69
N VAL A 277 -0.34 16.79 -9.76
CA VAL A 277 -1.74 16.30 -9.77
C VAL A 277 -2.48 16.80 -8.52
N MET A 278 -1.86 16.64 -7.35
CA MET A 278 -2.44 17.03 -6.08
C MET A 278 -2.68 18.55 -6.01
N HIS A 279 -1.72 19.36 -6.45
CA HIS A 279 -1.88 20.82 -6.52
C HIS A 279 -3.04 21.22 -7.42
N ARG A 280 -3.18 20.62 -8.60
CA ARG A 280 -4.29 20.89 -9.54
C ARG A 280 -5.65 20.47 -8.97
N GLU A 281 -5.72 19.41 -8.20
CA GLU A 281 -6.95 19.01 -7.51
C GLU A 281 -7.39 20.05 -6.47
N GLN A 282 -6.44 20.58 -5.71
CA GLN A 282 -6.72 21.62 -4.71
C GLN A 282 -7.25 22.91 -5.38
N LEU A 283 -6.61 23.35 -6.48
CA LEU A 283 -7.07 24.52 -7.23
C LEU A 283 -8.51 24.33 -7.72
N ARG A 284 -8.82 23.19 -8.31
CA ARG A 284 -10.18 22.89 -8.80
C ARG A 284 -11.22 22.90 -7.68
N LYS A 285 -10.91 22.34 -6.51
CA LYS A 285 -11.80 22.38 -5.34
C LYS A 285 -12.05 23.80 -4.86
N SER A 286 -11.00 24.62 -4.82
CA SER A 286 -11.13 26.05 -4.41
C SER A 286 -11.94 26.86 -5.41
N GLU A 287 -11.82 26.60 -6.71
CA GLU A 287 -12.63 27.25 -7.76
C GLU A 287 -14.12 26.85 -7.64
N GLN A 288 -14.41 25.57 -7.38
CA GLN A 288 -15.78 25.10 -7.18
C GLN A 288 -16.45 25.75 -5.97
N LEU A 289 -15.73 25.85 -4.83
CA LEU A 289 -16.22 26.51 -3.62
C LEU A 289 -16.42 28.03 -3.79
N ARG A 290 -15.71 28.67 -4.72
CA ARG A 290 -15.83 30.08 -5.01
C ARG A 290 -17.01 30.41 -5.96
N ASN A 291 -17.44 29.41 -6.73
CA ASN A 291 -18.52 29.50 -7.72
C ASN A 291 -19.86 28.93 -7.20
N SER A 292 -19.88 28.34 -5.99
CA SER A 292 -21.08 27.90 -5.24
C SER A 292 -21.49 28.94 -4.20
#